data_8b143124bb2fc954da6764fcdd53a6f9
#
_entry.id   8b143124bb2fc954da6764fcdd53a6f9
#
_cell.length_a   1.000
_cell.length_b   1.000
_cell.length_c   1.000
_cell.angle_alpha   90.00
_cell.angle_beta   90.00
_cell.angle_gamma   90.00
#
_symmetry.space_group_name_H-M   'P 1'
#
loop_
_entity.id
_entity.type
_entity.pdbx_description
1 polymer ?
#
loop_
_entity_poly.entity_id
_entity_poly.type
_entity_poly.pdbx_seq_one_letter_code
_entity_poly.pdbx_strand_id
1 'polypeptide(L)' 'MTPSAAAVAWIEGHWGTPEQLRLPLADRGLQLADGLFETIWVEGGRPQLLEAHLRRWREGADLLGMAPPP' A
#
# COMPACT_ATOMS: atom_id res chain seq x y z
N MET A 1 -4.23 -19.77 -5.61
CA MET A 1 -3.78 -19.50 -4.23
C MET A 1 -4.97 -19.11 -3.39
N THR A 2 -5.17 -19.79 -2.28
CA THR A 2 -6.26 -19.48 -1.37
C THR A 2 -5.87 -18.27 -0.51
N PRO A 3 -6.66 -17.19 -0.46
CA PRO A 3 -6.34 -16.08 0.41
C PRO A 3 -6.33 -16.53 1.87
N SER A 4 -5.43 -15.99 2.65
CA SER A 4 -5.41 -16.23 4.08
C SER A 4 -6.70 -15.72 4.71
N ALA A 5 -7.27 -16.49 5.64
CA ALA A 5 -8.44 -16.03 6.40
C ALA A 5 -8.16 -14.77 7.21
N ALA A 6 -6.87 -14.47 7.47
CA ALA A 6 -6.44 -13.29 8.19
C ALA A 6 -6.09 -12.11 7.27
N ALA A 7 -6.29 -12.27 5.96
CA ALA A 7 -5.98 -11.19 5.02
C ALA A 7 -6.92 -10.01 5.24
N VAL A 8 -6.34 -8.83 5.38
CA VAL A 8 -7.06 -7.58 5.56
C VAL A 8 -6.45 -6.54 4.62
N ALA A 9 -7.28 -5.66 4.13
CA ALA A 9 -6.85 -4.58 3.25
C ALA A 9 -7.42 -3.24 3.73
N TRP A 10 -6.80 -2.17 3.28
CA TRP A 10 -7.23 -0.82 3.59
C TRP A 10 -7.13 0.03 2.32
N ILE A 11 -8.15 0.82 2.06
CA ILE A 11 -8.15 1.77 0.95
C ILE A 11 -8.93 3.01 1.36
N GLU A 12 -8.32 4.18 1.21
CA GLU A 12 -8.96 5.48 1.45
C GLU A 12 -9.72 5.55 2.79
N GLY A 13 -9.10 5.06 3.85
CA GLY A 13 -9.69 5.10 5.19
C GLY A 13 -10.63 3.94 5.52
N HIS A 14 -10.81 3.00 4.62
CA HIS A 14 -11.71 1.86 4.82
C HIS A 14 -10.95 0.55 4.95
N TRP A 15 -11.21 -0.17 6.03
CA TRP A 15 -10.69 -1.51 6.25
C TRP A 15 -11.69 -2.55 5.73
N GLY A 16 -11.18 -3.65 5.23
CA GLY A 16 -12.02 -4.75 4.80
C GLY A 16 -11.18 -5.90 4.27
N THR A 17 -11.84 -6.91 3.73
CA THR A 17 -11.12 -7.97 3.02
C THR A 17 -10.78 -7.47 1.61
N PRO A 18 -9.77 -8.06 0.96
CA PRO A 18 -9.45 -7.69 -0.43
C PRO A 18 -10.64 -7.84 -1.39
N GLU A 19 -11.55 -8.78 -1.11
CA GLU A 19 -12.71 -9.01 -1.95
C GLU A 19 -13.82 -7.97 -1.75
N GLN A 20 -13.87 -7.34 -0.58
CA GLN A 20 -14.90 -6.37 -0.23
C GLN A 20 -14.59 -4.96 -0.70
N LEU A 21 -13.31 -4.63 -0.84
CA LEU A 21 -12.90 -3.29 -1.20
C LEU A 21 -12.95 -3.08 -2.71
N ARG A 22 -13.18 -1.86 -3.10
CA ARG A 22 -13.33 -1.48 -4.51
C ARG A 22 -12.42 -0.30 -4.83
N LEU A 23 -11.87 -0.31 -6.04
CA LEU A 23 -11.07 0.78 -6.55
C LEU A 23 -11.84 1.48 -7.67
N PRO A 24 -12.00 2.80 -7.61
CA PRO A 24 -12.68 3.53 -8.69
C PRO A 24 -11.97 3.36 -10.02
N LEU A 25 -12.71 3.15 -11.09
CA LEU A 25 -12.12 3.04 -12.42
C LEU A 25 -11.48 4.35 -12.89
N ALA A 26 -11.89 5.47 -12.32
CA ALA A 26 -11.32 6.79 -12.62
C ALA A 26 -10.02 7.06 -11.86
N ASP A 27 -9.57 6.12 -11.03
CA ASP A 27 -8.35 6.30 -10.26
C ASP A 27 -7.14 6.47 -11.19
N ARG A 28 -6.36 7.52 -10.97
CA ARG A 28 -5.20 7.83 -11.80
C ARG A 28 -4.14 6.72 -11.76
N GLY A 29 -3.88 6.18 -10.58
CA GLY A 29 -2.92 5.10 -10.44
C GLY A 29 -3.32 3.87 -11.24
N LEU A 30 -4.61 3.55 -11.25
CA LEU A 30 -5.15 2.44 -12.03
C LEU A 30 -5.00 2.70 -13.53
N GLN A 31 -5.42 3.88 -14.00
CA GLN A 31 -5.44 4.18 -15.43
C GLN A 31 -4.07 4.39 -16.04
N LEU A 32 -3.16 5.00 -15.29
CA LEU A 32 -1.85 5.41 -15.79
C LEU A 32 -0.71 4.54 -15.27
N ALA A 33 -1.02 3.54 -14.45
CA ALA A 33 -0.02 2.76 -13.72
C ALA A 33 0.95 3.68 -12.96
N ASP A 34 0.43 4.79 -12.43
CA ASP A 34 1.20 5.85 -11.79
C ASP A 34 1.16 5.64 -10.28
N GLY A 35 2.19 5.00 -9.76
CA GLY A 35 2.24 4.70 -8.35
C GLY A 35 3.53 4.02 -7.93
N LEU A 36 3.62 3.75 -6.66
CA LEU A 36 4.73 2.97 -6.10
C LEU A 36 4.20 2.07 -4.99
N PHE A 37 4.97 1.07 -4.63
CA PHE A 37 4.59 0.15 -3.58
C PHE A 37 5.77 -0.24 -2.72
N GLU A 38 5.48 -0.71 -1.51
CA GLU A 38 6.45 -1.29 -0.60
C GLU A 38 5.89 -2.60 -0.06
N THR A 39 6.78 -3.57 0.07
CA THR A 39 6.47 -4.84 0.71
C THR A 39 7.29 -4.95 1.99
N ILE A 40 6.63 -5.12 3.11
CA ILE A 40 7.27 -5.15 4.42
C ILE A 40 7.01 -6.49 5.08
N TRP A 41 8.07 -7.14 5.51
CA TRP A 41 7.97 -8.38 6.27
C TRP A 41 7.54 -8.06 7.71
N VAL A 42 6.54 -8.78 8.21
CA VAL A 42 6.09 -8.63 9.59
C VAL A 42 6.33 -9.93 10.32
N GLU A 43 7.04 -9.86 11.44
CA GLU A 43 7.39 -11.00 12.27
C GLU A 43 7.13 -10.68 13.74
N GLY A 44 6.41 -11.55 14.42
CA GLY A 44 6.07 -11.32 15.82
C GLY A 44 5.28 -10.04 16.05
N GLY A 45 4.42 -9.65 15.10
CA GLY A 45 3.66 -8.42 15.16
C GLY A 45 4.47 -7.16 14.89
N ARG A 46 5.73 -7.29 14.45
CA ARG A 46 6.62 -6.15 14.22
C ARG A 46 7.01 -6.05 12.74
N PRO A 47 6.72 -4.93 12.09
CA PRO A 47 7.21 -4.70 10.73
C PRO A 47 8.74 -4.56 10.73
N GLN A 48 9.40 -5.33 9.89
CA GLN A 48 10.86 -5.36 9.82
C GLN A 48 11.37 -4.25 8.91
N LEU A 49 12.43 -3.55 9.34
CA LEU A 49 13.05 -2.46 8.59
C LEU A 49 12.07 -1.36 8.19
N LEU A 50 11.12 -1.07 9.07
CA LEU A 50 10.06 -0.10 8.79
C LEU A 50 10.62 1.27 8.41
N GLU A 51 11.59 1.77 9.16
CA GLU A 51 12.21 3.08 8.89
C GLU A 51 12.80 3.15 7.49
N ALA A 52 13.51 2.11 7.06
CA ALA A 52 14.11 2.06 5.74
C ALA A 52 13.07 2.03 4.64
N HIS A 53 11.98 1.24 4.84
CA HIS A 53 10.88 1.17 3.88
C HIS A 53 10.15 2.50 3.75
N LEU A 54 9.86 3.16 4.87
CA LEU A 54 9.17 4.45 4.84
C LEU A 54 10.04 5.53 4.21
N ARG A 55 11.35 5.52 4.45
CA ARG A 55 12.26 6.47 3.82
C ARG A 55 12.28 6.28 2.30
N ARG A 56 12.38 5.03 1.85
CA ARG A 56 12.37 4.72 0.42
C ARG A 56 11.04 5.12 -0.23
N TRP A 57 9.93 4.91 0.46
CA TRP A 57 8.62 5.34 -0.02
C TRP A 57 8.56 6.86 -0.16
N ARG A 58 9.02 7.59 0.86
CA ARG A 58 9.04 9.07 0.80
C ARG A 58 9.90 9.59 -0.34
N GLU A 59 11.07 8.99 -0.54
CA GLU A 59 11.97 9.37 -1.64
C GLU A 59 11.33 9.09 -3.00
N GLY A 60 10.69 7.93 -3.15
CA GLY A 60 9.98 7.59 -4.38
C GLY A 60 8.81 8.51 -4.65
N ALA A 61 8.02 8.84 -3.63
CA ALA A 61 6.91 9.76 -3.76
C ALA A 61 7.39 11.14 -4.21
N ASP A 62 8.49 11.63 -3.63
CA ASP A 62 9.07 12.90 -4.01
C ASP A 62 9.51 12.92 -5.47
N LEU A 63 10.17 11.86 -5.92
CA LEU A 63 10.61 11.75 -7.32
C LEU A 63 9.43 11.74 -8.28
N LEU A 64 8.30 11.17 -7.90
CA LEU A 64 7.10 11.11 -8.74
C LEU A 64 6.18 12.31 -8.57
N GLY A 65 6.52 13.26 -7.69
CA GLY A 65 5.66 14.40 -7.42
C GLY A 65 4.38 14.03 -6.67
N MET A 66 4.41 12.94 -5.91
CA MET A 66 3.27 12.46 -5.14
C MET A 66 3.37 12.92 -3.69
N ALA A 67 2.21 13.01 -3.01
CA ALA A 67 2.21 13.28 -1.59
C ALA A 67 2.94 12.18 -0.82
N PRO A 68 3.68 12.51 0.24
CA PRO A 68 4.35 11.48 1.05
C PRO A 68 3.33 10.62 1.79
N PRO A 69 3.73 9.41 2.24
CA PRO A 69 2.85 8.58 3.06
C PRO A 69 2.53 9.28 4.39
N PRO A 70 1.39 8.97 4.96
CA PRO A 70 0.98 9.53 6.24
C PRO A 70 1.91 9.16 7.39
#